data_073a9886a4d368d0848dbfa473678364
#
_entry.id   073a9886a4d368d0848dbfa473678364
#
_cell.length_a   1.000
_cell.length_b   1.000
_cell.length_c   1.000
_cell.angle_alpha   90.00
_cell.angle_beta   90.00
_cell.angle_gamma   90.00
#
_symmetry.space_group_name_H-M   'P 1'
#
loop_
_entity.id
_entity.type
_entity.pdbx_description
1 polymer ?
#
loop_
_entity_poly.entity_id
_entity_poly.type
_entity_poly.pdbx_seq_one_letter_code
_entity_poly.pdbx_strand_id
1 'polypeptide(L)'
;MSADQSSGDPLNDAAELPRVSVVIPAYNEESVIRQCLIAAIYQSVPAHEIIVVDNLSTDRTAAIVRQMQLEYPESPILLLSQDRDQGLIPTRNFGLDHATGDVLGRIDADSVVEPDWVEQVQRAFQDHSVQAATGPVVYYDMPMRRFGLKADDKMRQLMLKLAKHQYHFLFGSNMALRSTAWNTIRAETCRDEKDEMHEDIDLSLHLAEHDLKVQYVPQMVSGMSARRLEDSPRDYRYYVTRFDRTYKAHNVKKMALKAPMVVFFSVYFPAKLLRAIHTVNTAQPVRRGGQ
;
A
#
# COMPACT_ATOMS: atom_id res chain seq x y z
N MET A 1 -15.47 39.32 -48.71
CA MET A 1 -14.37 38.43 -48.25
C MET A 1 -14.08 38.79 -46.80
N SER A 2 -14.74 38.13 -45.87
CA SER A 2 -14.55 38.29 -44.43
C SER A 2 -13.87 37.01 -43.94
N ALA A 3 -12.66 37.15 -43.45
CA ALA A 3 -11.93 36.07 -42.80
C ALA A 3 -12.40 35.96 -41.34
N ASP A 4 -13.04 34.86 -41.03
CA ASP A 4 -13.40 34.43 -39.68
C ASP A 4 -12.13 33.90 -39.03
N GLN A 5 -11.56 34.63 -38.08
CA GLN A 5 -10.48 34.17 -37.20
C GLN A 5 -11.11 33.67 -35.89
N SER A 6 -11.45 32.40 -35.82
CA SER A 6 -11.73 31.74 -34.57
C SER A 6 -10.42 31.58 -33.78
N SER A 7 -10.15 32.54 -32.91
CA SER A 7 -9.10 32.43 -31.88
C SER A 7 -9.53 31.39 -30.85
N GLY A 8 -9.01 30.18 -30.99
CA GLY A 8 -9.08 29.18 -29.93
C GLY A 8 -8.32 29.71 -28.70
N ASP A 9 -9.02 29.76 -27.58
CA ASP A 9 -8.50 30.21 -26.29
C ASP A 9 -7.49 29.17 -25.76
N PRO A 10 -6.16 29.45 -25.60
CA PRO A 10 -5.16 28.48 -25.17
C PRO A 10 -5.12 28.28 -23.64
N LEU A 11 -6.14 28.77 -22.88
CA LEU A 11 -6.08 28.80 -21.41
C LEU A 11 -6.91 27.71 -20.71
N ASN A 12 -7.38 26.66 -21.38
CA ASN A 12 -8.24 25.66 -20.75
C ASN A 12 -7.71 24.21 -20.88
N ASP A 13 -6.40 24.02 -20.95
CA ASP A 13 -5.77 22.68 -20.89
C ASP A 13 -5.14 22.45 -19.52
N ALA A 14 -5.89 22.73 -18.44
CA ALA A 14 -5.57 22.17 -17.13
C ALA A 14 -5.84 20.66 -17.23
N ALA A 15 -4.79 19.87 -17.48
CA ALA A 15 -4.91 18.42 -17.55
C ALA A 15 -5.68 17.93 -16.32
N GLU A 16 -6.81 17.28 -16.55
CA GLU A 16 -7.66 16.74 -15.49
C GLU A 16 -6.82 15.76 -14.64
N LEU A 17 -6.84 15.96 -13.32
CA LEU A 17 -6.07 15.12 -12.42
C LEU A 17 -6.63 13.69 -12.46
N PRO A 18 -5.77 12.66 -12.45
CA PRO A 18 -6.22 11.28 -12.53
C PRO A 18 -7.11 10.92 -11.34
N ARG A 19 -8.21 10.21 -11.62
CA ARG A 19 -9.10 9.68 -10.59
C ARG A 19 -8.42 8.52 -9.86
N VAL A 20 -8.38 8.57 -8.53
CA VAL A 20 -7.71 7.57 -7.70
C VAL A 20 -8.73 6.69 -7.00
N SER A 21 -8.78 5.40 -7.32
CA SER A 21 -9.48 4.38 -6.52
C SER A 21 -8.56 3.89 -5.40
N VAL A 22 -9.08 3.74 -4.18
CA VAL A 22 -8.33 3.16 -3.04
C VAL A 22 -8.88 1.78 -2.75
N VAL A 23 -8.05 0.74 -2.93
CA VAL A 23 -8.41 -0.67 -2.73
C VAL A 23 -7.83 -1.16 -1.40
N ILE A 24 -8.67 -1.76 -0.57
CA ILE A 24 -8.36 -2.23 0.78
C ILE A 24 -8.78 -3.70 0.90
N PRO A 25 -7.87 -4.67 0.70
CA PRO A 25 -8.17 -6.07 1.00
C PRO A 25 -8.30 -6.28 2.51
N ALA A 26 -9.33 -7.00 2.96
CA ALA A 26 -9.61 -7.21 4.38
C ALA A 26 -9.99 -8.65 4.69
N TYR A 27 -9.42 -9.21 5.75
CA TYR A 27 -9.78 -10.49 6.34
C TYR A 27 -9.55 -10.47 7.85
N ASN A 28 -10.64 -10.48 8.64
CA ASN A 28 -10.62 -10.43 10.10
C ASN A 28 -9.84 -9.21 10.65
N GLU A 29 -10.22 -8.02 10.20
CA GLU A 29 -9.58 -6.74 10.56
C GLU A 29 -10.51 -5.81 11.38
N GLU A 30 -11.46 -6.38 12.17
CA GLU A 30 -12.43 -5.59 12.95
C GLU A 30 -11.80 -4.56 13.89
N SER A 31 -10.58 -4.83 14.36
CA SER A 31 -9.87 -3.95 15.31
C SER A 31 -9.25 -2.70 14.66
N VAL A 32 -9.02 -2.70 13.34
CA VAL A 32 -8.25 -1.65 12.65
C VAL A 32 -8.94 -1.06 11.44
N ILE A 33 -9.85 -1.77 10.76
CA ILE A 33 -10.48 -1.34 9.51
C ILE A 33 -11.18 0.02 9.62
N ARG A 34 -11.79 0.35 10.76
CA ARG A 34 -12.41 1.66 10.98
C ARG A 34 -11.40 2.80 10.88
N GLN A 35 -10.23 2.65 11.49
CA GLN A 35 -9.17 3.66 11.46
C GLN A 35 -8.61 3.83 10.04
N CYS A 36 -8.43 2.74 9.31
CA CYS A 36 -8.01 2.75 7.91
C CYS A 36 -9.02 3.54 7.05
N LEU A 37 -10.30 3.25 7.17
CA LEU A 37 -11.36 3.95 6.43
C LEU A 37 -11.42 5.43 6.77
N ILE A 38 -11.29 5.82 8.04
CA ILE A 38 -11.23 7.23 8.45
C ILE A 38 -10.06 7.93 7.75
N ALA A 39 -8.88 7.32 7.70
CA ALA A 39 -7.73 7.91 7.00
C ALA A 39 -7.97 8.02 5.49
N ALA A 40 -8.65 7.06 4.86
CA ALA A 40 -8.98 7.09 3.43
C ALA A 40 -10.10 8.11 3.09
N ILE A 41 -11.03 8.38 4.01
CA ILE A 41 -12.10 9.36 3.87
C ILE A 41 -11.58 10.79 3.99
N TYR A 42 -10.78 11.06 5.04
CA TYR A 42 -10.32 12.42 5.36
C TYR A 42 -9.05 12.80 4.59
N GLN A 43 -9.07 12.63 3.29
CA GLN A 43 -8.00 13.07 2.39
C GLN A 43 -8.18 14.53 1.97
N SER A 44 -7.06 15.26 1.73
CA SER A 44 -7.07 16.65 1.21
C SER A 44 -7.78 16.76 -0.15
N VAL A 45 -7.63 15.71 -0.97
CA VAL A 45 -8.39 15.48 -2.19
C VAL A 45 -9.13 14.17 -2.05
N PRO A 46 -10.46 14.14 -2.21
CA PRO A 46 -11.21 12.90 -2.06
C PRO A 46 -10.78 11.82 -3.05
N ALA A 47 -10.75 10.58 -2.59
CA ALA A 47 -10.62 9.43 -3.49
C ALA A 47 -11.85 9.37 -4.42
N HIS A 48 -11.65 8.88 -5.65
CA HIS A 48 -12.76 8.61 -6.58
C HIS A 48 -13.71 7.54 -6.01
N GLU A 49 -13.16 6.53 -5.37
CA GLU A 49 -13.85 5.47 -4.65
C GLU A 49 -12.92 4.82 -3.63
N ILE A 50 -13.50 4.23 -2.59
CA ILE A 50 -12.80 3.46 -1.55
C ILE A 50 -13.41 2.06 -1.55
N ILE A 51 -12.69 1.08 -2.07
CA ILE A 51 -13.15 -0.29 -2.26
C ILE A 51 -12.58 -1.15 -1.15
N VAL A 52 -13.42 -1.60 -0.23
CA VAL A 52 -13.06 -2.65 0.74
C VAL A 52 -13.47 -3.99 0.17
N VAL A 53 -12.53 -4.91 0.06
CA VAL A 53 -12.79 -6.28 -0.37
C VAL A 53 -12.73 -7.20 0.85
N ASP A 54 -13.87 -7.63 1.32
CA ASP A 54 -13.99 -8.61 2.40
C ASP A 54 -13.80 -10.03 1.85
N ASN A 55 -12.79 -10.72 2.36
CA ASN A 55 -12.46 -12.06 1.93
C ASN A 55 -12.82 -13.10 3.01
N LEU A 56 -14.12 -13.37 3.16
CA LEU A 56 -14.65 -14.37 4.09
C LEU A 56 -14.32 -14.07 5.56
N SER A 57 -14.36 -12.81 5.98
CA SER A 57 -14.19 -12.46 7.40
C SER A 57 -15.25 -13.11 8.27
N THR A 58 -14.83 -13.64 9.41
CA THR A 58 -15.70 -14.28 10.41
C THR A 58 -15.96 -13.39 11.62
N ASP A 59 -15.28 -12.24 11.68
CA ASP A 59 -15.43 -11.20 12.71
C ASP A 59 -16.41 -10.09 12.24
N ARG A 60 -16.35 -8.93 12.88
CA ARG A 60 -17.21 -7.80 12.56
C ARG A 60 -16.69 -6.89 11.42
N THR A 61 -15.66 -7.27 10.70
CA THR A 61 -15.05 -6.45 9.64
C THR A 61 -16.09 -5.90 8.67
N ALA A 62 -16.86 -6.77 8.00
CA ALA A 62 -17.88 -6.34 7.03
C ALA A 62 -19.00 -5.49 7.68
N ALA A 63 -19.38 -5.79 8.93
CA ALA A 63 -20.38 -5.01 9.65
C ALA A 63 -19.89 -3.59 9.95
N ILE A 64 -18.61 -3.41 10.31
CA ILE A 64 -17.99 -2.11 10.54
C ILE A 64 -17.97 -1.30 9.25
N VAL A 65 -17.61 -1.91 8.11
CA VAL A 65 -17.61 -1.20 6.82
C VAL A 65 -19.01 -0.71 6.44
N ARG A 66 -20.05 -1.55 6.61
CA ARG A 66 -21.46 -1.13 6.36
C ARG A 66 -21.89 -0.01 7.30
N GLN A 67 -21.45 -0.02 8.55
CA GLN A 67 -21.69 1.08 9.48
C GLN A 67 -21.03 2.36 9.00
N MET A 68 -19.78 2.30 8.53
CA MET A 68 -19.05 3.44 7.97
C MET A 68 -19.75 4.03 6.73
N GLN A 69 -20.31 3.19 5.85
CA GLN A 69 -21.12 3.66 4.72
C GLN A 69 -22.35 4.49 5.17
N LEU A 70 -22.98 4.13 6.28
CA LEU A 70 -24.10 4.87 6.83
C LEU A 70 -23.67 6.15 7.57
N GLU A 71 -22.53 6.12 8.25
CA GLU A 71 -21.99 7.29 8.97
C GLU A 71 -21.42 8.35 8.03
N TYR A 72 -20.92 7.94 6.86
CA TYR A 72 -20.27 8.80 5.86
C TYR A 72 -20.92 8.64 4.47
N PRO A 73 -22.21 9.00 4.31
CA PRO A 73 -22.97 8.75 3.07
C PRO A 73 -22.40 9.50 1.84
N GLU A 74 -21.69 10.59 2.06
CA GLU A 74 -21.05 11.36 0.98
C GLU A 74 -19.70 10.74 0.54
N SER A 75 -19.18 9.78 1.29
CA SER A 75 -17.92 9.12 0.94
C SER A 75 -18.20 7.90 0.06
N PRO A 76 -17.49 7.74 -1.06
CA PRO A 76 -17.75 6.69 -2.04
C PRO A 76 -17.18 5.32 -1.59
N ILE A 77 -17.64 4.81 -0.44
CA ILE A 77 -17.20 3.53 0.12
C ILE A 77 -17.99 2.39 -0.54
N LEU A 78 -17.28 1.44 -1.13
CA LEU A 78 -17.83 0.21 -1.69
C LEU A 78 -17.35 -0.98 -0.86
N LEU A 79 -18.26 -1.86 -0.48
CA LEU A 79 -17.93 -3.14 0.15
C LEU A 79 -18.21 -4.26 -0.85
N LEU A 80 -17.15 -4.95 -1.25
CA LEU A 80 -17.21 -6.11 -2.14
C LEU A 80 -16.92 -7.39 -1.34
N SER A 81 -17.52 -8.50 -1.72
CA SER A 81 -17.24 -9.82 -1.14
C SER A 81 -16.50 -10.68 -2.15
N GLN A 82 -15.31 -11.15 -1.77
CA GLN A 82 -14.56 -12.16 -2.51
C GLN A 82 -14.69 -13.50 -1.76
N ASP A 83 -15.59 -14.37 -2.24
CA ASP A 83 -15.99 -15.61 -1.59
C ASP A 83 -15.50 -16.88 -2.30
N ARG A 84 -14.83 -16.75 -3.44
CA ARG A 84 -14.36 -17.89 -4.24
C ARG A 84 -13.02 -18.42 -3.78
N ASP A 85 -12.04 -17.51 -3.64
CA ASP A 85 -10.66 -17.85 -3.33
C ASP A 85 -10.21 -17.05 -2.10
N GLN A 86 -9.82 -17.74 -1.03
CA GLN A 86 -9.30 -17.08 0.16
C GLN A 86 -7.82 -16.78 -0.01
N GLY A 87 -7.39 -15.58 0.39
CA GLY A 87 -6.00 -15.14 0.37
C GLY A 87 -5.81 -13.69 -0.05
N LEU A 88 -4.64 -13.15 0.25
CA LEU A 88 -4.34 -11.74 -0.02
C LEU A 88 -4.33 -11.43 -1.53
N ILE A 89 -3.68 -12.28 -2.33
CA ILE A 89 -3.56 -12.07 -3.79
C ILE A 89 -4.93 -12.06 -4.47
N PRO A 90 -5.80 -13.09 -4.33
CA PRO A 90 -7.11 -13.05 -4.97
C PRO A 90 -7.98 -11.88 -4.49
N THR A 91 -7.90 -11.51 -3.20
CA THR A 91 -8.64 -10.38 -2.64
C THR A 91 -8.19 -9.05 -3.25
N ARG A 92 -6.88 -8.82 -3.30
CA ARG A 92 -6.28 -7.64 -3.95
C ARG A 92 -6.65 -7.56 -5.43
N ASN A 93 -6.45 -8.65 -6.17
CA ASN A 93 -6.73 -8.69 -7.61
C ASN A 93 -8.20 -8.41 -7.89
N PHE A 94 -9.09 -9.01 -7.10
CA PHE A 94 -10.53 -8.76 -7.20
C PHE A 94 -10.86 -7.27 -7.01
N GLY A 95 -10.26 -6.60 -6.03
CA GLY A 95 -10.46 -5.17 -5.82
C GLY A 95 -9.91 -4.32 -6.97
N LEU A 96 -8.70 -4.63 -7.45
CA LEU A 96 -8.08 -3.92 -8.57
C LEU A 96 -8.87 -4.11 -9.88
N ASP A 97 -9.48 -5.28 -10.10
CA ASP A 97 -10.31 -5.58 -11.27
C ASP A 97 -11.66 -4.84 -11.25
N HIS A 98 -12.17 -4.47 -10.07
CA HIS A 98 -13.44 -3.74 -9.90
C HIS A 98 -13.26 -2.22 -9.80
N ALA A 99 -12.03 -1.76 -9.65
CA ALA A 99 -11.73 -0.34 -9.53
C ALA A 99 -11.90 0.39 -10.87
N THR A 100 -12.53 1.58 -10.83
CA THR A 100 -12.93 2.37 -12.02
C THR A 100 -12.08 3.64 -12.20
N GLY A 101 -11.18 3.93 -11.29
CA GLY A 101 -10.25 5.06 -11.38
C GLY A 101 -9.17 4.86 -12.44
N ASP A 102 -8.55 5.96 -12.82
CA ASP A 102 -7.41 5.97 -13.75
C ASP A 102 -6.14 5.43 -13.09
N VAL A 103 -6.07 5.59 -11.76
CA VAL A 103 -5.00 5.08 -10.89
C VAL A 103 -5.62 4.26 -9.76
N LEU A 104 -5.08 3.08 -9.55
CA LEU A 104 -5.51 2.10 -8.58
C LEU A 104 -4.52 2.10 -7.41
N GLY A 105 -4.87 2.77 -6.33
CA GLY A 105 -4.12 2.76 -5.08
C GLY A 105 -4.47 1.53 -4.25
N ARG A 106 -3.49 0.91 -3.60
CA ARG A 106 -3.72 -0.19 -2.68
C ARG A 106 -3.02 0.09 -1.36
N ILE A 107 -3.76 -0.08 -0.28
CA ILE A 107 -3.29 0.00 1.11
C ILE A 107 -3.78 -1.21 1.88
N ASP A 108 -3.13 -1.58 2.96
CA ASP A 108 -3.58 -2.66 3.84
C ASP A 108 -4.71 -2.19 4.78
N ALA A 109 -5.52 -3.10 5.29
CA ALA A 109 -6.63 -2.78 6.18
C ALA A 109 -6.19 -2.19 7.54
N ASP A 110 -4.93 -2.32 7.91
CA ASP A 110 -4.31 -1.67 9.08
C ASP A 110 -3.49 -0.43 8.73
N SER A 111 -3.59 0.06 7.49
CA SER A 111 -2.90 1.28 7.05
C SER A 111 -3.61 2.54 7.52
N VAL A 112 -2.83 3.56 7.83
CA VAL A 112 -3.28 4.92 8.14
C VAL A 112 -2.49 5.88 7.25
N VAL A 113 -3.03 6.16 6.08
CA VAL A 113 -2.39 7.04 5.10
C VAL A 113 -2.39 8.48 5.58
N GLU A 114 -1.34 9.25 5.22
CA GLU A 114 -1.30 10.68 5.51
C GLU A 114 -2.43 11.43 4.76
N PRO A 115 -2.90 12.58 5.29
CA PRO A 115 -4.07 13.29 4.75
C PRO A 115 -3.93 13.76 3.29
N ASP A 116 -2.73 13.84 2.76
CA ASP A 116 -2.45 14.25 1.38
C ASP A 116 -2.06 13.06 0.45
N TRP A 117 -2.25 11.83 0.90
CA TRP A 117 -1.81 10.64 0.15
C TRP A 117 -2.42 10.55 -1.24
N VAL A 118 -3.74 10.77 -1.38
CA VAL A 118 -4.43 10.77 -2.68
C VAL A 118 -3.88 11.88 -3.58
N GLU A 119 -3.66 13.07 -3.04
CA GLU A 119 -3.07 14.19 -3.79
C GLU A 119 -1.66 13.88 -4.28
N GLN A 120 -0.82 13.24 -3.44
CA GLN A 120 0.54 12.85 -3.84
C GLN A 120 0.52 11.76 -4.92
N VAL A 121 -0.43 10.82 -4.87
CA VAL A 121 -0.67 9.87 -5.95
C VAL A 121 -1.05 10.61 -7.22
N GLN A 122 -2.05 11.50 -7.20
CA GLN A 122 -2.46 12.26 -8.38
C GLN A 122 -1.29 13.03 -9.01
N ARG A 123 -0.49 13.72 -8.19
CA ARG A 123 0.68 14.48 -8.64
C ARG A 123 1.72 13.58 -9.32
N ALA A 124 2.01 12.42 -8.73
CA ALA A 124 2.97 11.48 -9.31
C ALA A 124 2.52 10.97 -10.69
N PHE A 125 1.23 10.75 -10.85
CA PHE A 125 0.65 10.22 -12.09
C PHE A 125 0.27 11.29 -13.12
N GLN A 126 0.50 12.57 -12.88
CA GLN A 126 0.51 13.60 -13.94
C GLN A 126 1.62 13.32 -14.97
N ASP A 127 2.75 12.75 -14.54
CA ASP A 127 3.74 12.21 -15.48
C ASP A 127 3.21 10.91 -16.09
N HIS A 128 2.79 10.98 -17.36
CA HIS A 128 2.26 9.81 -18.08
C HIS A 128 3.26 8.66 -18.22
N SER A 129 4.56 8.90 -18.05
CA SER A 129 5.57 7.84 -18.06
C SER A 129 5.52 6.98 -16.80
N VAL A 130 4.97 7.48 -15.68
CA VAL A 130 4.81 6.74 -14.42
C VAL A 130 3.67 5.74 -14.55
N GLN A 131 3.98 4.47 -14.40
CA GLN A 131 3.02 3.36 -14.52
C GLN A 131 2.65 2.78 -13.17
N ALA A 132 3.56 2.88 -12.19
CA ALA A 132 3.30 2.54 -10.80
C ALA A 132 4.09 3.46 -9.86
N ALA A 133 3.62 3.60 -8.63
CA ALA A 133 4.26 4.41 -7.60
C ALA A 133 4.21 3.71 -6.24
N THR A 134 5.18 4.02 -5.39
CA THR A 134 5.24 3.60 -3.99
C THR A 134 5.94 4.67 -3.17
N GLY A 135 5.71 4.67 -1.86
CA GLY A 135 6.29 5.64 -0.94
C GLY A 135 6.79 5.01 0.36
N PRO A 136 7.32 5.83 1.27
CA PRO A 136 7.81 5.35 2.56
C PRO A 136 6.66 4.93 3.47
N VAL A 137 7.01 4.11 4.46
CA VAL A 137 6.08 3.61 5.48
C VAL A 137 6.53 4.08 6.86
N VAL A 138 5.58 4.53 7.67
CA VAL A 138 5.78 4.87 9.08
C VAL A 138 5.04 3.88 9.97
N TYR A 139 5.72 3.29 10.94
CA TYR A 139 5.08 2.42 11.93
C TYR A 139 4.45 3.28 13.03
N TYR A 140 3.09 3.44 12.99
CA TYR A 140 2.37 4.35 13.88
C TYR A 140 2.34 3.91 15.35
N ASP A 141 2.54 2.63 15.61
CA ASP A 141 2.54 1.99 16.92
C ASP A 141 3.97 1.70 17.46
N MET A 142 4.98 2.36 16.85
CA MET A 142 6.37 2.32 17.30
C MET A 142 6.79 3.69 17.88
N PRO A 143 7.73 3.73 18.83
CA PRO A 143 8.30 5.01 19.31
C PRO A 143 9.14 5.67 18.19
N MET A 144 9.35 6.99 18.33
CA MET A 144 10.18 7.78 17.41
C MET A 144 9.73 7.70 15.92
N ARG A 145 8.43 7.79 15.66
CA ARG A 145 7.82 7.68 14.30
C ARG A 145 8.57 8.47 13.23
N ARG A 146 8.92 9.74 13.49
CA ARG A 146 9.65 10.61 12.54
C ARG A 146 11.05 10.11 12.21
N PHE A 147 11.73 9.52 13.17
CA PHE A 147 13.04 8.91 12.93
C PHE A 147 12.90 7.62 12.11
N GLY A 148 11.92 6.77 12.47
CA GLY A 148 11.58 5.56 11.71
C GLY A 148 11.25 5.86 10.25
N LEU A 149 10.41 6.88 9.98
CA LEU A 149 10.09 7.31 8.62
C LEU A 149 11.34 7.76 7.85
N LYS A 150 12.19 8.58 8.45
CA LYS A 150 13.46 9.01 7.80
C LYS A 150 14.41 7.85 7.54
N ALA A 151 14.46 6.88 8.42
CA ALA A 151 15.29 5.68 8.26
C ALA A 151 14.74 4.79 7.13
N ASP A 152 13.43 4.57 7.09
CA ASP A 152 12.76 3.83 6.01
C ASP A 152 12.98 4.50 4.65
N ASP A 153 12.72 5.80 4.55
CA ASP A 153 12.93 6.58 3.33
C ASP A 153 14.38 6.47 2.81
N LYS A 154 15.37 6.69 3.68
CA LYS A 154 16.78 6.56 3.31
C LYS A 154 17.16 5.13 2.89
N MET A 155 16.64 4.13 3.60
CA MET A 155 16.87 2.73 3.27
C MET A 155 16.35 2.40 1.88
N ARG A 156 15.12 2.82 1.56
CA ARG A 156 14.49 2.60 0.25
C ARG A 156 15.27 3.29 -0.86
N GLN A 157 15.64 4.57 -0.68
CA GLN A 157 16.47 5.30 -1.64
C GLN A 157 17.83 4.62 -1.87
N LEU A 158 18.44 4.08 -0.81
CA LEU A 158 19.71 3.34 -0.94
C LEU A 158 19.49 2.04 -1.72
N MET A 159 18.45 1.28 -1.44
CA MET A 159 18.12 0.06 -2.16
C MET A 159 17.85 0.31 -3.65
N LEU A 160 17.15 1.39 -3.99
CA LEU A 160 16.92 1.80 -5.37
C LEU A 160 18.24 2.10 -6.10
N LYS A 161 19.16 2.80 -5.43
CA LYS A 161 20.51 3.06 -5.99
C LYS A 161 21.31 1.78 -6.20
N LEU A 162 21.27 0.84 -5.25
CA LEU A 162 21.98 -0.43 -5.34
C LEU A 162 21.40 -1.37 -6.41
N ALA A 163 20.09 -1.32 -6.63
CA ALA A 163 19.42 -2.09 -7.68
C ALA A 163 19.71 -1.58 -9.10
N LYS A 164 20.52 -0.52 -9.26
CA LYS A 164 20.91 0.08 -10.56
C LYS A 164 19.73 0.34 -11.49
N HIS A 165 18.59 0.79 -10.93
CA HIS A 165 17.34 1.09 -11.63
C HIS A 165 16.72 -0.08 -12.43
N GLN A 166 17.16 -1.32 -12.23
CA GLN A 166 16.62 -2.48 -12.93
C GLN A 166 15.33 -3.04 -12.30
N TYR A 167 15.19 -2.92 -10.97
CA TYR A 167 14.00 -3.36 -10.25
C TYR A 167 13.62 -2.30 -9.23
N HIS A 168 12.48 -1.67 -9.43
CA HIS A 168 11.86 -0.78 -8.48
C HIS A 168 10.73 -1.56 -7.82
N PHE A 169 10.86 -1.87 -6.54
CA PHE A 169 9.86 -2.65 -5.82
C PHE A 169 8.75 -1.76 -5.26
N LEU A 170 7.53 -2.19 -5.49
CA LEU A 170 6.35 -1.69 -4.80
C LEU A 170 6.35 -2.20 -3.35
N PHE A 171 5.60 -1.54 -2.51
CA PHE A 171 5.30 -1.98 -1.15
C PHE A 171 3.81 -2.13 -1.02
N GLY A 172 3.34 -3.34 -0.73
CA GLY A 172 1.94 -3.69 -0.72
C GLY A 172 1.07 -2.78 0.14
N SER A 173 1.56 -2.33 1.29
CA SER A 173 0.85 -1.40 2.18
C SER A 173 0.83 0.06 1.71
N ASN A 174 1.53 0.38 0.60
CA ASN A 174 1.66 1.76 0.10
C ASN A 174 2.03 1.78 -1.38
N MET A 175 1.10 1.47 -2.26
CA MET A 175 1.35 1.44 -3.70
C MET A 175 0.18 1.98 -4.51
N ALA A 176 0.47 2.42 -5.73
CA ALA A 176 -0.51 2.79 -6.74
C ALA A 176 -0.04 2.35 -8.14
N LEU A 177 -0.97 1.96 -9.01
CA LEU A 177 -0.71 1.55 -10.40
C LEU A 177 -1.68 2.27 -11.33
N ARG A 178 -1.26 2.59 -12.57
CA ARG A 178 -2.23 2.94 -13.61
C ARG A 178 -3.14 1.74 -13.88
N SER A 179 -4.40 2.00 -14.15
CA SER A 179 -5.35 0.96 -14.56
C SER A 179 -4.88 0.22 -15.82
N THR A 180 -4.23 0.93 -16.74
CA THR A 180 -3.60 0.34 -17.94
C THR A 180 -2.43 -0.58 -17.61
N ALA A 181 -1.58 -0.21 -16.64
CA ALA A 181 -0.49 -1.07 -16.18
C ALA A 181 -1.02 -2.34 -15.52
N TRP A 182 -2.04 -2.22 -14.66
CA TRP A 182 -2.73 -3.38 -14.08
C TRP A 182 -3.28 -4.30 -15.18
N ASN A 183 -4.00 -3.75 -16.15
CA ASN A 183 -4.56 -4.53 -17.26
C ASN A 183 -3.49 -5.26 -18.07
N THR A 184 -2.28 -4.73 -18.16
CA THR A 184 -1.16 -5.38 -18.86
C THR A 184 -0.68 -6.61 -18.13
N ILE A 185 -0.49 -6.53 -16.79
CA ILE A 185 0.20 -7.57 -16.00
C ILE A 185 -0.76 -8.56 -15.31
N ARG A 186 -2.05 -8.21 -15.15
CA ARG A 186 -2.99 -8.96 -14.27
C ARG A 186 -3.13 -10.45 -14.60
N ALA A 187 -2.98 -10.82 -15.88
CA ALA A 187 -3.07 -12.21 -16.31
C ALA A 187 -1.82 -13.04 -15.98
N GLU A 188 -0.70 -12.37 -15.69
CA GLU A 188 0.60 -12.98 -15.42
C GLU A 188 0.88 -13.10 -13.93
N THR A 189 0.19 -12.29 -13.09
CA THR A 189 0.40 -12.31 -11.64
C THR A 189 0.20 -13.70 -11.05
N CYS A 190 1.11 -14.11 -10.19
CA CYS A 190 1.06 -15.42 -9.54
C CYS A 190 -0.20 -15.58 -8.70
N ARG A 191 -0.80 -16.78 -8.70
CA ARG A 191 -1.98 -17.06 -7.86
C ARG A 191 -1.63 -17.41 -6.42
N ASP A 192 -0.42 -17.89 -6.17
CA ASP A 192 0.15 -18.21 -4.85
C ASP A 192 -0.84 -18.85 -3.86
N GLU A 193 -1.45 -19.96 -4.25
CA GLU A 193 -2.46 -20.68 -3.46
C GLU A 193 -1.98 -21.06 -2.04
N LYS A 194 -0.67 -21.06 -1.80
CA LYS A 194 -0.07 -21.43 -0.52
C LYS A 194 0.35 -20.24 0.35
N ASP A 195 0.13 -19.01 -0.12
CA ASP A 195 0.57 -17.78 0.53
C ASP A 195 2.08 -17.81 0.90
N GLU A 196 2.91 -18.20 -0.06
CA GLU A 196 4.37 -18.37 0.12
C GLU A 196 5.20 -17.24 -0.47
N MET A 197 4.60 -16.33 -1.24
CA MET A 197 5.29 -15.25 -1.93
C MET A 197 4.96 -13.87 -1.35
N HIS A 198 5.76 -12.88 -1.74
CA HIS A 198 5.44 -11.47 -1.57
C HIS A 198 4.74 -10.97 -2.83
N GLU A 199 3.46 -10.64 -2.71
CA GLU A 199 2.60 -10.25 -3.83
C GLU A 199 2.98 -8.91 -4.46
N ASP A 200 3.57 -8.01 -3.70
CA ASP A 200 4.07 -6.71 -4.15
C ASP A 200 5.36 -6.85 -4.96
N ILE A 201 6.20 -7.79 -4.58
CA ILE A 201 7.41 -8.13 -5.34
C ILE A 201 7.05 -8.84 -6.64
N ASP A 202 6.08 -9.75 -6.62
CA ASP A 202 5.53 -10.40 -7.82
C ASP A 202 5.05 -9.35 -8.83
N LEU A 203 4.21 -8.40 -8.41
CA LEU A 203 3.78 -7.29 -9.25
C LEU A 203 4.95 -6.47 -9.80
N SER A 204 5.94 -6.18 -8.94
CA SER A 204 7.11 -5.38 -9.34
C SER A 204 7.96 -6.05 -10.40
N LEU A 205 8.07 -7.38 -10.35
CA LEU A 205 8.80 -8.16 -11.34
C LEU A 205 8.07 -8.16 -12.69
N HIS A 206 6.75 -8.35 -12.71
CA HIS A 206 5.94 -8.26 -13.92
C HIS A 206 5.96 -6.84 -14.52
N LEU A 207 5.89 -5.79 -13.69
CA LEU A 207 6.06 -4.43 -14.19
C LEU A 207 7.42 -4.22 -14.87
N ALA A 208 8.50 -4.78 -14.30
CA ALA A 208 9.83 -4.69 -14.88
C ALA A 208 9.98 -5.52 -16.17
N GLU A 209 9.30 -6.67 -16.30
CA GLU A 209 9.28 -7.50 -17.51
C GLU A 209 8.62 -6.78 -18.68
N HIS A 210 7.66 -5.88 -18.41
CA HIS A 210 6.97 -5.06 -19.40
C HIS A 210 7.55 -3.64 -19.53
N ASP A 211 8.73 -3.36 -18.98
CA ASP A 211 9.38 -2.02 -18.99
C ASP A 211 8.47 -0.90 -18.42
N LEU A 212 7.56 -1.24 -17.52
CA LEU A 212 6.63 -0.31 -16.88
C LEU A 212 7.32 0.41 -15.72
N LYS A 213 7.44 1.74 -15.84
CA LYS A 213 8.19 2.57 -14.89
C LYS A 213 7.50 2.62 -13.52
N VAL A 214 8.22 2.21 -12.48
CA VAL A 214 7.83 2.39 -11.07
C VAL A 214 8.56 3.60 -10.50
N GLN A 215 7.83 4.52 -9.89
CA GLN A 215 8.39 5.71 -9.25
C GLN A 215 8.33 5.60 -7.73
N TYR A 216 9.41 5.97 -7.05
CA TYR A 216 9.41 6.20 -5.61
C TYR A 216 9.03 7.66 -5.31
N VAL A 217 7.99 7.85 -4.49
CA VAL A 217 7.41 9.14 -4.13
C VAL A 217 7.56 9.36 -2.62
N PRO A 218 8.57 10.12 -2.14
CA PRO A 218 8.83 10.31 -0.70
C PRO A 218 7.67 10.93 0.07
N GLN A 219 6.80 11.67 -0.60
CA GLN A 219 5.63 12.34 -0.02
C GLN A 219 4.40 11.43 0.10
N MET A 220 4.36 10.33 -0.64
CA MET A 220 3.28 9.33 -0.58
C MET A 220 3.48 8.45 0.67
N VAL A 221 3.13 8.98 1.85
CA VAL A 221 3.40 8.32 3.14
C VAL A 221 2.21 7.52 3.62
N SER A 222 2.43 6.25 3.98
CA SER A 222 1.44 5.39 4.64
C SER A 222 1.93 4.99 6.04
N GLY A 223 1.06 5.10 7.03
CA GLY A 223 1.27 4.49 8.34
C GLY A 223 0.81 3.03 8.31
N MET A 224 1.52 2.13 8.97
CA MET A 224 1.10 0.75 9.18
C MET A 224 1.42 0.27 10.60
N SER A 225 0.79 -0.83 11.03
CA SER A 225 1.10 -1.44 12.31
C SER A 225 2.38 -2.27 12.23
N ALA A 226 3.20 -2.19 13.26
CA ALA A 226 4.35 -3.09 13.44
C ALA A 226 3.96 -4.43 14.10
N ARG A 227 2.67 -4.83 14.05
CA ARG A 227 2.13 -6.05 14.70
C ARG A 227 2.90 -7.32 14.32
N ARG A 228 3.49 -7.36 13.12
CA ARG A 228 4.33 -8.49 12.68
C ARG A 228 5.57 -8.73 13.54
N LEU A 229 6.01 -7.73 14.30
CA LEU A 229 7.07 -7.93 15.31
C LEU A 229 6.62 -8.78 16.51
N GLU A 230 5.31 -8.99 16.68
CA GLU A 230 4.75 -9.87 17.72
C GLU A 230 4.80 -11.34 17.33
N ASP A 231 4.93 -11.62 16.04
CA ASP A 231 5.05 -12.99 15.53
C ASP A 231 6.18 -13.75 16.23
N SER A 232 6.08 -15.09 16.24
CA SER A 232 7.17 -15.91 16.69
C SER A 232 8.40 -15.77 15.76
N PRO A 233 9.63 -16.03 16.24
CA PRO A 233 10.82 -15.98 15.38
C PRO A 233 10.72 -16.92 14.18
N ARG A 234 9.98 -18.04 14.32
CA ARG A 234 9.74 -19.00 13.25
C ARG A 234 8.83 -18.41 12.17
N ASP A 235 7.72 -17.78 12.56
CA ASP A 235 6.74 -17.21 11.64
C ASP A 235 7.31 -15.96 10.95
N TYR A 236 8.04 -15.13 11.70
CA TYR A 236 8.78 -13.99 11.15
C TYR A 236 9.82 -14.46 10.11
N ARG A 237 10.59 -15.52 10.40
CA ARG A 237 11.52 -16.11 9.44
C ARG A 237 10.79 -16.61 8.20
N TYR A 238 9.67 -17.29 8.36
CA TYR A 238 8.84 -17.76 7.24
C TYR A 238 8.40 -16.60 6.35
N TYR A 239 7.93 -15.52 6.96
CA TYR A 239 7.56 -14.30 6.25
C TYR A 239 8.76 -13.69 5.48
N VAL A 240 9.89 -13.47 6.14
CA VAL A 240 11.08 -12.88 5.49
C VAL A 240 11.59 -13.77 4.35
N THR A 241 11.51 -15.10 4.47
CA THR A 241 11.98 -16.00 3.40
C THR A 241 11.04 -16.03 2.18
N ARG A 242 9.85 -15.40 2.22
CA ARG A 242 8.99 -15.18 1.03
C ARG A 242 9.73 -14.43 -0.08
N PHE A 243 10.62 -13.51 0.25
CA PHE A 243 11.49 -12.83 -0.73
C PHE A 243 12.22 -13.83 -1.63
N ASP A 244 12.90 -14.80 -1.02
CA ASP A 244 13.68 -15.81 -1.77
C ASP A 244 12.77 -16.73 -2.61
N ARG A 245 11.59 -17.08 -2.10
CA ARG A 245 10.61 -17.89 -2.83
C ARG A 245 10.05 -17.15 -4.03
N THR A 246 9.68 -15.87 -3.87
CA THR A 246 9.21 -15.02 -4.98
C THR A 246 10.29 -14.88 -6.05
N TYR A 247 11.52 -14.56 -5.67
CA TYR A 247 12.61 -14.46 -6.65
C TYR A 247 12.89 -15.78 -7.38
N LYS A 248 12.76 -16.92 -6.71
CA LYS A 248 12.91 -18.24 -7.33
C LYS A 248 11.79 -18.54 -8.32
N ALA A 249 10.55 -18.20 -8.00
CA ALA A 249 9.40 -18.38 -8.89
C ALA A 249 9.60 -17.62 -10.22
N HIS A 250 10.21 -16.44 -10.16
CA HIS A 250 10.54 -15.61 -11.32
C HIS A 250 11.94 -15.86 -11.91
N ASN A 251 12.65 -16.92 -11.50
CA ASN A 251 14.02 -17.22 -11.97
C ASN A 251 15.04 -16.09 -11.75
N VAL A 252 14.80 -15.18 -10.80
CA VAL A 252 15.67 -14.05 -10.49
C VAL A 252 16.79 -14.50 -9.55
N LYS A 253 18.06 -14.49 -10.04
CA LYS A 253 19.23 -15.00 -9.30
C LYS A 253 20.15 -13.91 -8.73
N LYS A 254 19.70 -12.67 -8.60
CA LYS A 254 20.56 -11.56 -8.16
C LYS A 254 20.74 -11.54 -6.64
N MET A 255 21.96 -11.74 -6.17
CA MET A 255 22.32 -11.70 -4.73
C MET A 255 21.99 -10.37 -4.05
N ALA A 256 22.12 -9.24 -4.76
CA ALA A 256 21.79 -7.91 -4.22
C ALA A 256 20.33 -7.81 -3.73
N LEU A 257 19.40 -8.54 -4.36
CA LEU A 257 17.98 -8.56 -3.97
C LEU A 257 17.72 -9.29 -2.64
N LYS A 258 18.72 -9.98 -2.08
CA LYS A 258 18.62 -10.60 -0.75
C LYS A 258 18.97 -9.64 0.39
N ALA A 259 19.47 -8.44 0.09
CA ALA A 259 19.82 -7.43 1.09
C ALA A 259 18.66 -7.09 2.04
N PRO A 260 17.40 -6.90 1.58
CA PRO A 260 16.27 -6.69 2.48
C PRO A 260 16.11 -7.77 3.54
N MET A 261 16.29 -9.05 3.18
CA MET A 261 16.18 -10.15 4.13
C MET A 261 17.20 -10.04 5.27
N VAL A 262 18.44 -9.67 4.95
CA VAL A 262 19.51 -9.47 5.96
C VAL A 262 19.12 -8.34 6.91
N VAL A 263 18.60 -7.22 6.37
CA VAL A 263 18.13 -6.09 7.18
C VAL A 263 16.98 -6.52 8.09
N PHE A 264 15.95 -7.18 7.57
CA PHE A 264 14.81 -7.64 8.36
C PHE A 264 15.25 -8.56 9.51
N PHE A 265 16.13 -9.53 9.26
CA PHE A 265 16.65 -10.39 10.32
C PHE A 265 17.47 -9.62 11.37
N SER A 266 18.26 -8.63 10.94
CA SER A 266 19.10 -7.85 11.86
C SER A 266 18.28 -6.95 12.80
N VAL A 267 17.17 -6.38 12.30
CA VAL A 267 16.37 -5.44 13.07
C VAL A 267 15.26 -6.11 13.91
N TYR A 268 14.94 -7.39 13.66
CA TYR A 268 13.80 -8.05 14.30
C TYR A 268 13.84 -8.00 15.84
N PHE A 269 14.91 -8.51 16.46
CA PHE A 269 14.98 -8.54 17.92
C PHE A 269 15.09 -7.15 18.55
N PRO A 270 15.92 -6.22 18.07
CA PRO A 270 15.93 -4.85 18.59
C PRO A 270 14.57 -4.16 18.46
N ALA A 271 13.90 -4.28 17.31
CA ALA A 271 12.60 -3.67 17.08
C ALA A 271 11.49 -4.29 17.94
N LYS A 272 11.49 -5.62 18.10
CA LYS A 272 10.56 -6.33 19.00
C LYS A 272 10.70 -5.88 20.44
N LEU A 273 11.93 -5.75 20.94
CA LEU A 273 12.21 -5.25 22.28
C LEU A 273 11.72 -3.81 22.46
N LEU A 274 12.05 -2.95 21.48
CA LEU A 274 11.64 -1.54 21.50
C LEU A 274 10.10 -1.40 21.51
N ARG A 275 9.40 -2.20 20.71
CA ARG A 275 7.93 -2.27 20.68
C ARG A 275 7.36 -2.71 22.04
N ALA A 276 7.91 -3.78 22.62
CA ALA A 276 7.45 -4.30 23.90
C ALA A 276 7.57 -3.23 25.02
N ILE A 277 8.70 -2.52 25.07
CA ILE A 277 8.91 -1.41 26.04
C ILE A 277 7.89 -0.29 25.78
N HIS A 278 7.65 0.06 24.52
CA HIS A 278 6.69 1.12 24.16
C HIS A 278 5.27 0.76 24.59
N THR A 279 4.83 -0.45 24.30
CA THR A 279 3.49 -0.95 24.63
C THR A 279 3.25 -0.95 26.15
N VAL A 280 4.24 -1.40 26.93
CA VAL A 280 4.15 -1.36 28.40
C VAL A 280 4.04 0.07 28.92
N ASN A 281 4.81 1.00 28.37
CA ASN A 281 4.79 2.41 28.80
C ASN A 281 3.48 3.13 28.42
N THR A 282 2.86 2.77 27.29
CA THR A 282 1.59 3.35 26.86
C THR A 282 0.37 2.72 27.53
N ALA A 283 0.48 1.48 27.99
CA ALA A 283 -0.58 0.77 28.71
C ALA A 283 -0.65 1.14 30.21
N GLN A 284 0.35 1.84 30.79
CA GLN A 284 0.26 2.31 32.16
C GLN A 284 -0.74 3.48 32.25
N PRO A 285 -1.78 3.38 33.10
CA PRO A 285 -2.68 4.50 33.33
C PRO A 285 -1.85 5.66 33.89
N VAL A 286 -2.06 6.86 33.35
CA VAL A 286 -1.53 8.11 33.89
C VAL A 286 -1.83 8.09 35.37
N ARG A 287 -0.81 7.93 36.22
CA ARG A 287 -0.94 8.14 37.67
C ARG A 287 -1.42 9.59 37.82
N ARG A 288 -2.72 9.74 38.11
CA ARG A 288 -3.25 11.01 38.57
C ARG A 288 -2.46 11.36 39.83
N GLY A 289 -1.48 12.24 39.67
CA GLY A 289 -0.82 12.87 40.80
C GLY A 289 -1.91 13.53 41.63
N GLY A 290 -2.19 12.98 42.78
CA GLY A 290 -2.96 13.66 43.79
C GLY A 290 -2.10 14.80 44.34
N GLN A 291 -2.63 15.97 44.31
CA GLN A 291 -2.76 16.93 45.45
C GLN A 291 -3.52 18.14 44.92
#